data_374f4865638bd2d60bf9943f03fe74de
#
_entry.id   374f4865638bd2d60bf9943f03fe74de
#
_cell.length_a   1.000
_cell.length_b   1.000
_cell.length_c   1.000
_cell.angle_alpha   90.00
_cell.angle_beta   90.00
_cell.angle_gamma   90.00
#
_symmetry.space_group_name_H-M   'P 1'
#
loop_
_entity.id
_entity.type
_entity.pdbx_description
1 polymer ?
#
loop_
_entity_poly.entity_id
_entity_poly.type
_entity_poly.pdbx_seq_one_letter_code
_entity_poly.pdbx_strand_id
1 'polypeptide(L)'
;QVVETAPRLPDGSPFPTLYYLTCPRAASAIGTLEGGGLMAEMTKRLETDPELAAAYRAAHADYVAKRDAIDVLDGFPSAGGMPDRVKCLHALVGHALAAGPGVNPFGDEALALLPEWWRGGPCVPVAGKGAGKGADESADAAADPAQSNPH
;
A
#
# COMPACT_ATOMS: atom_id res chain seq x y z
N GLN A 1 3.84 7.76 3.22
CA GLN A 1 3.16 6.79 2.36
C GLN A 1 2.27 5.82 3.16
N VAL A 2 2.29 5.93 4.46
CA VAL A 2 1.49 5.20 5.43
C VAL A 2 0.83 6.19 6.35
N VAL A 3 -0.42 5.93 6.74
CA VAL A 3 -1.11 6.63 7.82
C VAL A 3 -1.37 5.66 8.95
N GLU A 4 -1.28 6.16 10.17
CA GLU A 4 -1.72 5.47 11.37
C GLU A 4 -3.18 5.83 11.63
N THR A 5 -4.00 4.86 11.95
CA THR A 5 -5.44 5.02 12.17
C THR A 5 -5.81 4.69 13.60
N ALA A 6 -6.87 5.31 14.09
CA ALA A 6 -7.45 4.92 15.37
C ALA A 6 -7.99 3.48 15.30
N PRO A 7 -7.83 2.67 16.38
CA PRO A 7 -8.32 1.29 16.41
C PRO A 7 -9.85 1.17 16.47
N ARG A 8 -10.58 2.27 16.60
CA ARG A 8 -12.04 2.34 16.53
C ARG A 8 -12.51 3.44 15.60
N LEU A 9 -13.61 3.18 14.94
CA LEU A 9 -14.36 4.19 14.18
C LEU A 9 -15.11 5.14 15.13
N PRO A 10 -15.62 6.29 14.65
CA PRO A 10 -16.36 7.26 15.46
C PRO A 10 -17.61 6.68 16.14
N ASP A 11 -18.20 5.61 15.58
CA ASP A 11 -19.35 4.90 16.16
C ASP A 11 -18.94 3.84 17.20
N GLY A 12 -17.65 3.71 17.52
CA GLY A 12 -17.09 2.72 18.44
C GLY A 12 -16.80 1.36 17.85
N SER A 13 -17.12 1.13 16.57
CA SER A 13 -16.84 -0.13 15.88
C SER A 13 -15.33 -0.42 15.81
N PRO A 14 -14.90 -1.67 16.03
CA PRO A 14 -13.47 -2.05 15.93
C PRO A 14 -12.90 -1.81 14.54
N PHE A 15 -11.72 -1.21 14.49
CA PHE A 15 -10.96 -0.96 13.26
C PHE A 15 -9.51 -1.43 13.45
N PRO A 16 -9.25 -2.75 13.39
CA PRO A 16 -8.04 -3.36 13.91
C PRO A 16 -6.77 -3.14 13.07
N THR A 17 -6.89 -2.64 11.86
CA THR A 17 -5.71 -2.34 11.02
C THR A 17 -5.17 -0.96 11.38
N LEU A 18 -3.96 -0.92 11.95
CA LEU A 18 -3.33 0.30 12.44
C LEU A 18 -2.70 1.13 11.32
N TYR A 19 -2.07 0.49 10.33
CA TYR A 19 -1.31 1.15 9.28
C TYR A 19 -1.92 0.93 7.90
N TYR A 20 -2.27 2.03 7.22
CA TYR A 20 -2.82 2.01 5.86
C TYR A 20 -1.88 2.68 4.87
N LEU A 21 -1.68 2.01 3.74
CA LEU A 21 -0.93 2.57 2.61
C LEU A 21 -1.77 3.65 1.91
N THR A 22 -1.16 4.80 1.69
CA THR A 22 -1.80 5.94 1.02
C THR A 22 -1.43 6.06 -0.46
N CYS A 23 -0.48 5.26 -0.95
CA CYS A 23 -0.04 5.28 -2.34
C CYS A 23 -0.74 4.20 -3.16
N PRO A 24 -1.62 4.54 -4.13
CA PRO A 24 -2.32 3.55 -4.96
C PRO A 24 -1.37 2.66 -5.78
N ARG A 25 -0.22 3.19 -6.22
CA ARG A 25 0.78 2.41 -6.97
C ARG A 25 1.41 1.33 -6.10
N ALA A 26 1.78 1.67 -4.87
CA ALA A 26 2.31 0.69 -3.91
C ALA A 26 1.27 -0.36 -3.58
N ALA A 27 0.03 0.04 -3.28
CA ALA A 27 -1.05 -0.88 -2.99
C ALA A 27 -1.34 -1.83 -4.16
N SER A 28 -1.39 -1.33 -5.38
CA SER A 28 -1.58 -2.15 -6.58
C SER A 28 -0.44 -3.16 -6.80
N ALA A 29 0.81 -2.74 -6.60
CA ALA A 29 1.97 -3.62 -6.73
C ALA A 29 1.96 -4.73 -5.65
N ILE A 30 1.58 -4.41 -4.42
CA ILE A 30 1.41 -5.39 -3.34
C ILE A 30 0.29 -6.39 -3.68
N GLY A 31 -0.84 -5.90 -4.21
CA GLY A 31 -1.93 -6.78 -4.66
C GLY A 31 -1.48 -7.79 -5.72
N THR A 32 -0.53 -7.42 -6.60
CA THR A 32 0.07 -8.34 -7.57
C THR A 32 0.90 -9.42 -6.87
N LEU A 33 1.67 -9.08 -5.83
CA LEU A 33 2.42 -10.07 -5.04
C LEU A 33 1.47 -11.02 -4.28
N GLU A 34 0.38 -10.50 -3.72
CA GLU A 34 -0.63 -11.32 -3.03
C GLU A 34 -1.28 -12.33 -3.99
N GLY A 35 -1.57 -11.92 -5.23
CA GLY A 35 -2.09 -12.82 -6.27
C GLY A 35 -1.09 -13.85 -6.77
N GLY A 36 0.21 -13.63 -6.59
CA GLY A 36 1.31 -14.49 -7.04
C GLY A 36 1.63 -15.69 -6.14
N GLY A 37 0.92 -15.88 -5.03
CA GLY A 37 1.14 -17.01 -4.11
C GLY A 37 2.22 -16.79 -3.04
N LEU A 38 2.85 -15.61 -2.99
CA LEU A 38 3.91 -15.26 -2.06
C LEU A 38 3.51 -15.47 -0.59
N MET A 39 2.26 -15.15 -0.23
CA MET A 39 1.77 -15.31 1.15
C MET A 39 1.75 -16.77 1.61
N ALA A 40 1.43 -17.70 0.71
CA ALA A 40 1.45 -19.13 1.03
C ALA A 40 2.88 -19.64 1.22
N GLU A 41 3.81 -19.17 0.37
CA GLU A 41 5.24 -19.48 0.50
C GLU A 41 5.81 -18.95 1.82
N MET A 42 5.58 -17.68 2.13
CA MET A 42 6.00 -17.06 3.39
C MET A 42 5.46 -17.81 4.61
N THR A 43 4.17 -18.19 4.57
CA THR A 43 3.55 -18.96 5.66
C THR A 43 4.24 -20.31 5.86
N LYS A 44 4.54 -21.03 4.76
CA LYS A 44 5.24 -22.31 4.82
C LYS A 44 6.64 -22.18 5.43
N ARG A 45 7.34 -21.09 5.15
CA ARG A 45 8.68 -20.83 5.73
C ARG A 45 8.65 -20.71 7.25
N LEU A 46 7.56 -20.23 7.84
CA LEU A 46 7.43 -20.20 9.32
C LEU A 46 7.46 -21.57 9.97
N GLU A 47 7.12 -22.63 9.24
CA GLU A 47 7.16 -24.02 9.74
C GLU A 47 8.57 -24.58 9.78
N THR A 48 9.47 -24.09 8.93
CA THR A 48 10.79 -24.65 8.70
C THR A 48 11.94 -23.77 9.16
N ASP A 49 11.68 -22.50 9.43
CA ASP A 49 12.67 -21.50 9.86
C ASP A 49 12.28 -20.92 11.23
N PRO A 50 12.83 -21.46 12.32
CA PRO A 50 12.49 -21.01 13.67
C PRO A 50 12.95 -19.58 13.98
N GLU A 51 14.04 -19.10 13.35
CA GLU A 51 14.55 -17.73 13.55
C GLU A 51 13.60 -16.74 12.89
N LEU A 52 13.19 -17.01 11.64
CA LEU A 52 12.19 -16.22 10.93
C LEU A 52 10.85 -16.21 11.69
N ALA A 53 10.40 -17.37 12.18
CA ALA A 53 9.19 -17.46 12.98
C ALA A 53 9.27 -16.64 14.28
N ALA A 54 10.43 -16.61 14.92
CA ALA A 54 10.65 -15.79 16.12
C ALA A 54 10.63 -14.29 15.78
N ALA A 55 11.30 -13.88 14.69
CA ALA A 55 11.27 -12.49 14.22
C ALA A 55 9.85 -12.04 13.82
N TYR A 56 9.08 -12.91 13.18
CA TYR A 56 7.71 -12.61 12.80
C TYR A 56 6.76 -12.50 14.01
N ARG A 57 6.97 -13.31 15.06
CA ARG A 57 6.27 -13.15 16.35
C ARG A 57 6.63 -11.83 17.04
N ALA A 58 7.89 -11.42 16.97
CA ALA A 58 8.31 -10.11 17.49
C ALA A 58 7.65 -8.96 16.74
N ALA A 59 7.55 -9.05 15.42
CA ALA A 59 6.81 -8.09 14.59
C ALA A 59 5.32 -8.00 15.00
N HIS A 60 4.70 -9.14 15.27
CA HIS A 60 3.33 -9.17 15.75
C HIS A 60 3.18 -8.47 17.11
N ALA A 61 4.07 -8.77 18.05
CA ALA A 61 4.05 -8.14 19.37
C ALA A 61 4.23 -6.61 19.27
N ASP A 62 5.13 -6.13 18.41
CA ASP A 62 5.34 -4.70 18.16
C ASP A 62 4.09 -4.03 17.59
N TYR A 63 3.47 -4.67 16.59
CA TYR A 63 2.24 -4.15 15.98
C TYR A 63 1.10 -4.01 16.99
N VAL A 64 0.84 -5.07 17.77
CA VAL A 64 -0.23 -5.08 18.76
C VAL A 64 0.04 -4.09 19.88
N ALA A 65 1.28 -4.01 20.37
CA ALA A 65 1.65 -3.05 21.41
C ALA A 65 1.41 -1.59 20.97
N LYS A 66 1.75 -1.25 19.71
CA LYS A 66 1.52 0.09 19.16
C LYS A 66 0.03 0.40 18.99
N ARG A 67 -0.75 -0.58 18.52
CA ARG A 67 -2.20 -0.43 18.42
C ARG A 67 -2.85 -0.24 19.78
N ASP A 68 -2.52 -1.11 20.73
CA ASP A 68 -3.14 -1.15 22.05
C ASP A 68 -2.69 0.03 22.93
N ALA A 69 -1.58 0.70 22.58
CA ALA A 69 -1.19 1.98 23.19
C ALA A 69 -2.17 3.12 22.84
N ILE A 70 -2.91 3.00 21.73
CA ILE A 70 -3.94 3.96 21.34
C ILE A 70 -5.29 3.55 21.95
N ASP A 71 -5.72 2.32 21.69
CA ASP A 71 -6.95 1.74 22.24
C ASP A 71 -6.89 0.22 22.16
N VAL A 72 -7.20 -0.46 23.26
CA VAL A 72 -7.21 -1.90 23.34
C VAL A 72 -8.45 -2.46 22.64
N LEU A 73 -8.22 -3.38 21.69
CA LEU A 73 -9.28 -4.08 20.98
C LEU A 73 -9.42 -5.52 21.47
N ASP A 74 -10.34 -5.76 22.39
CA ASP A 74 -10.70 -7.10 22.84
C ASP A 74 -11.23 -7.95 21.67
N GLY A 75 -10.75 -9.20 21.56
CA GLY A 75 -11.18 -10.11 20.51
C GLY A 75 -10.45 -9.95 19.16
N PHE A 76 -9.47 -9.05 19.04
CA PHE A 76 -8.67 -8.84 17.83
C PHE A 76 -7.18 -9.09 18.09
N PRO A 77 -6.77 -10.35 18.34
CA PRO A 77 -5.41 -10.66 18.79
C PRO A 77 -4.36 -10.61 17.66
N SER A 78 -4.74 -10.46 16.40
CA SER A 78 -3.81 -10.55 15.27
C SER A 78 -3.98 -9.40 14.27
N ALA A 79 -2.94 -9.20 13.45
CA ALA A 79 -2.93 -8.29 12.32
C ALA A 79 -2.24 -8.94 11.12
N GLY A 80 -2.84 -8.83 9.92
CA GLY A 80 -2.26 -9.38 8.69
C GLY A 80 -2.05 -10.90 8.68
N GLY A 81 -2.62 -11.62 9.64
CA GLY A 81 -2.43 -13.06 9.87
C GLY A 81 -1.32 -13.39 10.85
N MET A 82 -0.55 -12.39 11.32
CA MET A 82 0.51 -12.60 12.33
C MET A 82 -0.07 -13.17 13.63
N PRO A 83 0.69 -13.97 14.40
CA PRO A 83 2.06 -14.39 14.12
C PRO A 83 2.18 -15.72 13.36
N ASP A 84 1.06 -16.41 13.08
CA ASP A 84 1.07 -17.83 12.67
C ASP A 84 1.05 -18.01 11.15
N ARG A 85 0.65 -17.00 10.42
CA ARG A 85 0.54 -17.04 8.96
C ARG A 85 0.64 -15.65 8.34
N VAL A 86 0.84 -15.59 7.04
CA VAL A 86 0.76 -14.37 6.25
C VAL A 86 -0.59 -14.34 5.52
N LYS A 87 -1.43 -13.36 5.84
CA LYS A 87 -2.78 -13.22 5.27
C LYS A 87 -2.94 -11.94 4.43
N CYS A 88 -2.17 -10.90 4.73
CA CYS A 88 -2.29 -9.61 4.08
C CYS A 88 -0.93 -8.90 4.03
N LEU A 89 -0.32 -8.82 2.84
CA LEU A 89 0.95 -8.10 2.65
C LEU A 89 0.79 -6.59 2.83
N HIS A 90 -0.39 -6.01 2.56
CA HIS A 90 -0.64 -4.59 2.79
C HIS A 90 -0.42 -4.22 4.26
N ALA A 91 -0.89 -5.04 5.20
CA ALA A 91 -0.70 -4.81 6.63
C ALA A 91 0.78 -4.93 7.03
N LEU A 92 1.50 -5.93 6.50
CA LEU A 92 2.91 -6.15 6.81
C LEU A 92 3.81 -5.05 6.24
N VAL A 93 3.56 -4.65 5.00
CA VAL A 93 4.27 -3.54 4.35
C VAL A 93 3.96 -2.21 5.04
N GLY A 94 2.71 -1.97 5.40
CA GLY A 94 2.32 -0.80 6.19
C GLY A 94 3.09 -0.73 7.50
N HIS A 95 3.22 -1.85 8.21
CA HIS A 95 3.99 -1.95 9.44
C HIS A 95 5.49 -1.70 9.20
N ALA A 96 6.09 -2.35 8.21
CA ALA A 96 7.52 -2.16 7.88
C ALA A 96 7.85 -0.70 7.54
N LEU A 97 7.00 -0.03 6.76
CA LEU A 97 7.17 1.38 6.43
C LEU A 97 7.00 2.32 7.63
N ALA A 98 6.14 1.98 8.58
CA ALA A 98 5.89 2.79 9.77
C ALA A 98 6.96 2.58 10.86
N ALA A 99 7.37 1.33 11.09
CA ALA A 99 8.30 0.96 12.14
C ALA A 99 9.77 1.05 11.73
N GLY A 100 10.05 1.04 10.43
CA GLY A 100 11.40 1.01 9.87
C GLY A 100 11.91 -0.41 9.60
N PRO A 101 13.05 -0.50 8.89
CA PRO A 101 13.61 -1.78 8.47
C PRO A 101 14.04 -2.64 9.67
N GLY A 102 13.90 -3.96 9.52
CA GLY A 102 14.28 -4.95 10.52
C GLY A 102 13.20 -5.29 11.54
N VAL A 103 12.08 -4.57 11.56
CA VAL A 103 10.98 -4.82 12.50
C VAL A 103 10.03 -5.90 11.99
N ASN A 104 9.65 -5.85 10.72
CA ASN A 104 8.77 -6.86 10.12
C ASN A 104 9.46 -7.56 8.94
N PRO A 105 9.97 -8.79 9.13
CA PRO A 105 10.79 -9.47 8.13
C PRO A 105 10.05 -9.70 6.80
N PHE A 106 8.78 -10.08 6.84
CA PHE A 106 8.01 -10.27 5.61
C PHE A 106 7.52 -8.95 4.99
N GLY A 107 7.33 -7.93 5.80
CA GLY A 107 7.07 -6.59 5.30
C GLY A 107 8.28 -6.03 4.54
N ASP A 108 9.47 -6.19 5.09
CA ASP A 108 10.73 -5.79 4.45
C ASP A 108 11.01 -6.59 3.16
N GLU A 109 10.77 -7.90 3.19
CA GLU A 109 10.92 -8.76 2.01
C GLU A 109 9.94 -8.35 0.90
N ALA A 110 8.67 -8.14 1.24
CA ALA A 110 7.68 -7.66 0.27
C ALA A 110 8.07 -6.29 -0.31
N LEU A 111 8.56 -5.37 0.50
CA LEU A 111 9.07 -4.07 0.05
C LEU A 111 10.22 -4.21 -0.95
N ALA A 112 11.14 -5.15 -0.72
CA ALA A 112 12.27 -5.39 -1.62
C ALA A 112 11.86 -5.96 -2.98
N LEU A 113 10.70 -6.62 -3.06
CA LEU A 113 10.14 -7.16 -4.30
C LEU A 113 9.31 -6.14 -5.09
N LEU A 114 8.97 -5.00 -4.49
CA LEU A 114 8.19 -3.98 -5.17
C LEU A 114 9.04 -3.16 -6.15
N PRO A 115 8.44 -2.70 -7.26
CA PRO A 115 9.09 -1.70 -8.10
C PRO A 115 9.27 -0.39 -7.33
N GLU A 116 10.17 0.47 -7.80
CA GLU A 116 10.39 1.80 -7.22
C GLU A 116 9.21 2.74 -7.52
N TRP A 117 8.06 2.49 -6.89
CA TRP A 117 6.79 3.22 -7.13
C TRP A 117 6.87 4.72 -6.89
N TRP A 118 7.85 5.17 -6.11
CA TRP A 118 8.07 6.58 -5.77
C TRP A 118 8.77 7.38 -6.89
N ARG A 119 9.48 6.74 -7.81
CA ARG A 119 10.23 7.41 -8.90
C ARG A 119 9.33 8.17 -9.87
N GLY A 120 8.09 7.76 -10.03
CA GLY A 120 7.11 8.40 -10.90
C GLY A 120 6.50 9.69 -10.33
N GLY A 121 7.08 10.27 -9.27
CA GLY A 121 6.52 11.44 -8.58
C GLY A 121 5.33 11.10 -7.67
N PRO A 122 4.57 12.11 -7.21
CA PRO A 122 3.43 11.92 -6.32
C PRO A 122 2.39 10.99 -6.94
N CYS A 123 1.84 10.06 -6.14
CA CYS A 123 0.79 9.14 -6.59
C CYS A 123 -0.56 9.84 -6.76
N VAL A 124 -0.75 10.96 -6.07
CA VAL A 124 -1.93 11.83 -6.18
C VAL A 124 -1.46 13.20 -6.66
N PRO A 125 -2.07 13.79 -7.68
CA PRO A 125 -1.72 15.12 -8.13
C PRO A 125 -1.87 16.11 -6.97
N VAL A 126 -0.82 16.90 -6.70
CA VAL A 126 -0.91 17.99 -5.73
C VAL A 126 -1.76 19.07 -6.38
N ALA A 127 -2.95 19.32 -5.87
CA ALA A 127 -3.77 20.45 -6.32
C ALA A 127 -2.97 21.75 -6.09
N GLY A 128 -2.56 22.41 -7.19
CA GLY A 128 -2.00 23.76 -7.08
C GLY A 128 -0.60 24.02 -7.63
N LYS A 129 -0.13 23.31 -8.66
CA LYS A 129 0.89 23.89 -9.58
C LYS A 129 0.34 23.85 -10.98
N GLY A 130 -0.03 25.04 -11.47
CA GLY A 130 -0.65 25.26 -12.76
C GLY A 130 0.11 24.56 -13.88
N ALA A 131 -0.61 23.77 -14.63
CA ALA A 131 -0.23 23.42 -15.98
C ALA A 131 -0.21 24.75 -16.76
N GLY A 132 0.98 25.26 -17.00
CA GLY A 132 1.18 26.33 -17.96
C GLY A 132 0.59 25.85 -19.29
N LYS A 133 -0.44 26.55 -19.76
CA LYS A 133 -0.89 26.47 -21.13
C LYS A 133 0.30 26.87 -22.00
N GLY A 134 0.91 25.92 -22.64
CA GLY A 134 1.62 26.16 -23.90
C GLY A 134 0.57 26.45 -24.95
N ALA A 135 0.35 27.75 -25.20
CA ALA A 135 -0.25 28.18 -26.42
C ALA A 135 0.76 27.89 -27.54
N ASP A 136 0.45 26.96 -28.38
CA ASP A 136 1.04 26.92 -29.71
C ASP A 136 -0.01 27.45 -30.69
N GLU A 137 0.26 28.68 -31.09
CA GLU A 137 -0.41 29.45 -32.10
C GLU A 137 0.38 29.20 -33.39
N SER A 138 -0.20 28.50 -34.29
CA SER A 138 0.13 28.57 -35.71
C SER A 138 -1.15 28.28 -36.49
N ALA A 139 -1.82 29.31 -36.89
CA ALA A 139 -1.72 30.05 -38.09
C ALA A 139 -1.98 29.19 -39.32
N ASP A 140 -3.15 29.41 -39.83
CA ASP A 140 -3.42 29.95 -41.17
C ASP A 140 -3.32 29.00 -42.38
N ALA A 141 -4.34 29.01 -43.09
CA ALA A 141 -4.51 29.12 -44.54
C ALA A 141 -5.62 28.20 -45.04
N ALA A 142 -6.72 28.85 -45.25
CA ALA A 142 -7.21 29.33 -46.54
C ALA A 142 -7.91 28.30 -47.43
N ALA A 143 -9.18 28.66 -47.63
CA ALA A 143 -9.87 28.70 -48.93
C ALA A 143 -10.15 27.36 -49.63
N ASP A 144 -11.27 27.12 -50.12
CA ASP A 144 -12.42 27.71 -50.69
C ASP A 144 -13.19 26.66 -51.51
N PRO A 145 -14.28 27.00 -52.14
CA PRO A 145 -15.56 26.33 -51.92
C PRO A 145 -16.03 25.51 -53.15
N ALA A 146 -17.25 25.04 -52.96
CA ALA A 146 -18.25 24.77 -54.01
C ALA A 146 -18.04 23.49 -54.85
N GLN A 147 -19.03 22.71 -54.88
CA GLN A 147 -19.99 22.45 -55.93
C GLN A 147 -20.77 21.18 -55.67
N SER A 148 -22.02 21.38 -55.42
CA SER A 148 -23.12 21.10 -56.35
C SER A 148 -23.37 19.63 -56.61
N ASN A 149 -24.40 19.11 -55.99
CA ASN A 149 -25.57 18.36 -56.45
C ASN A 149 -25.64 18.07 -57.96
N PRO A 150 -26.44 17.17 -58.48
CA PRO A 150 -27.44 16.26 -57.91
C PRO A 150 -27.40 14.83 -58.54
N HIS A 151 -28.01 13.89 -57.91
CA HIS A 151 -29.08 13.02 -58.40
C HIS A 151 -29.34 11.94 -57.37
#